data_109b9b57676dd86309e6672587d8ea34
#
_entry.id   109b9b57676dd86309e6672587d8ea34
#
_cell.length_a   1.000
_cell.length_b   1.000
_cell.length_c   1.000
_cell.angle_alpha   90.00
_cell.angle_beta   90.00
_cell.angle_gamma   90.00
#
_symmetry.space_group_name_H-M   'P 1'
#
loop_
_entity.id
_entity.type
_entity.pdbx_description
1 polymer ?
#
loop_
_entity_poly.entity_id
_entity_poly.type
_entity_poly.pdbx_seq_one_letter_code
_entity_poly.pdbx_strand_id
1 'polypeptide(L)'
;MNGIHPSVIIGTPGRMNDHLGKANFDASTVHTLVIDEFDKCLEFGFQEEMAQVIGQLPRLKRRLLRSATDTEEIPRFTGLNRTQKLDFLNGEEEVFSRIHIYKVMSPVKDKLETLYRLLCTLGSKATLVFCNHRESVERVGKYLLSQKYPC
;
A
#
# COMPACT_ATOMS: atom_id res chain seq x y z
N MET A 1 4.00 -3.40 -23.90
CA MET A 1 2.66 -4.06 -23.86
C MET A 1 2.05 -4.12 -25.25
N ASN A 2 2.82 -4.60 -26.20
CA ASN A 2 2.38 -4.64 -27.60
C ASN A 2 1.19 -5.56 -27.77
N GLY A 3 0.05 -5.01 -28.18
CA GLY A 3 -1.16 -5.76 -28.53
C GLY A 3 -2.14 -6.08 -27.38
N ILE A 4 -1.84 -5.71 -26.14
CA ILE A 4 -2.77 -5.90 -25.00
C ILE A 4 -3.32 -4.54 -24.61
N HIS A 5 -4.64 -4.43 -24.62
CA HIS A 5 -5.35 -3.24 -24.11
C HIS A 5 -5.97 -3.58 -22.74
N PRO A 6 -5.23 -3.40 -21.64
CA PRO A 6 -5.73 -3.73 -20.32
C PRO A 6 -6.85 -2.77 -19.92
N SER A 7 -7.89 -3.29 -19.28
CA SER A 7 -8.97 -2.47 -18.72
C SER A 7 -8.55 -1.72 -17.47
N VAL A 8 -7.57 -2.23 -16.74
CA VAL A 8 -7.01 -1.65 -15.53
C VAL A 8 -5.49 -1.77 -15.56
N ILE A 9 -4.80 -0.69 -15.16
CA ILE A 9 -3.36 -0.65 -14.98
C ILE A 9 -3.09 -0.28 -13.53
N ILE A 10 -2.27 -1.05 -12.84
CA ILE A 10 -1.89 -0.82 -11.44
C ILE A 10 -0.37 -0.70 -11.36
N GLY A 11 0.12 0.31 -10.67
CA GLY A 11 1.54 0.53 -10.47
C GLY A 11 1.84 1.63 -9.47
N THR A 12 3.09 1.71 -9.06
CA THR A 12 3.59 2.84 -8.27
C THR A 12 3.80 4.08 -9.16
N PRO A 13 3.81 5.31 -8.62
CA PRO A 13 3.97 6.53 -9.42
C PRO A 13 5.19 6.51 -10.35
N GLY A 14 6.36 6.11 -9.85
CA GLY A 14 7.58 6.03 -10.67
C GLY A 14 7.49 4.99 -11.79
N ARG A 15 6.86 3.82 -11.55
CA ARG A 15 6.65 2.82 -12.62
C ARG A 15 5.64 3.29 -13.66
N MET A 16 4.61 4.00 -13.23
CA MET A 16 3.64 4.59 -14.16
C MET A 16 4.31 5.62 -15.07
N ASN A 17 5.15 6.51 -14.53
CA ASN A 17 5.93 7.46 -15.32
C ASN A 17 6.86 6.78 -16.33
N ASP A 18 7.56 5.73 -15.93
CA ASP A 18 8.43 4.96 -16.83
C ASP A 18 7.64 4.36 -18.01
N HIS A 19 6.48 3.79 -17.75
CA HIS A 19 5.64 3.22 -18.80
C HIS A 19 4.96 4.26 -19.69
N LEU A 20 4.54 5.38 -19.14
CA LEU A 20 3.98 6.51 -19.88
C LEU A 20 5.04 7.14 -20.78
N GLY A 21 6.24 7.39 -20.25
CA GLY A 21 7.36 7.95 -21.01
C GLY A 21 7.86 7.06 -22.16
N LYS A 22 7.70 5.74 -22.03
CA LYS A 22 8.03 4.76 -23.08
C LYS A 22 6.87 4.47 -24.03
N ALA A 23 5.74 5.14 -23.86
CA ALA A 23 4.51 4.92 -24.64
C ALA A 23 4.09 3.43 -24.70
N ASN A 24 4.26 2.71 -23.59
CA ASN A 24 3.93 1.28 -23.51
C ASN A 24 2.43 0.98 -23.57
N PHE A 25 1.59 1.99 -23.38
CA PHE A 25 0.14 1.94 -23.57
C PHE A 25 -0.38 3.32 -24.02
N ASP A 26 -1.58 3.35 -24.59
CA ASP A 26 -2.21 4.59 -25.04
C ASP A 26 -2.82 5.35 -23.86
N ALA A 27 -2.13 6.39 -23.40
CA ALA A 27 -2.56 7.25 -22.32
C ALA A 27 -3.88 7.99 -22.61
N SER A 28 -4.23 8.16 -23.89
CA SER A 28 -5.47 8.83 -24.30
C SER A 28 -6.73 8.01 -24.00
N THR A 29 -6.58 6.72 -23.74
CA THR A 29 -7.70 5.82 -23.37
C THR A 29 -8.01 5.84 -21.88
N VAL A 30 -7.15 6.46 -21.06
CA VAL A 30 -7.32 6.52 -19.60
C VAL A 30 -8.26 7.67 -19.22
N HIS A 31 -9.38 7.31 -18.62
CA HIS A 31 -10.41 8.28 -18.21
C HIS A 31 -10.58 8.39 -16.68
N THR A 32 -10.08 7.42 -15.94
CA THR A 32 -10.21 7.37 -14.49
C THR A 32 -8.87 7.07 -13.85
N LEU A 33 -8.49 7.83 -12.83
CA LEU A 33 -7.33 7.64 -11.99
C LEU A 33 -7.79 7.41 -10.56
N VAL A 34 -7.23 6.38 -9.93
CA VAL A 34 -7.37 6.12 -8.49
C VAL A 34 -6.00 6.23 -7.87
N ILE A 35 -5.87 7.05 -6.85
CA ILE A 35 -4.66 7.15 -6.02
C ILE A 35 -5.02 6.59 -4.65
N ASP A 36 -4.50 5.41 -4.36
CA ASP A 36 -4.67 4.76 -3.06
C ASP A 36 -3.53 5.16 -2.12
N GLU A 37 -3.80 5.15 -0.82
CA GLU A 37 -2.88 5.62 0.21
C GLU A 37 -2.31 7.02 -0.10
N PHE A 38 -3.20 7.94 -0.47
CA PHE A 38 -2.81 9.27 -0.93
C PHE A 38 -2.01 10.04 0.13
N ASP A 39 -2.38 9.93 1.40
CA ASP A 39 -1.65 10.47 2.54
C ASP A 39 -0.19 9.98 2.58
N LYS A 40 0.02 8.68 2.35
CA LYS A 40 1.36 8.09 2.27
C LYS A 40 2.14 8.55 1.05
N CYS A 41 1.47 8.71 -0.08
CA CYS A 41 2.10 9.27 -1.27
C CYS A 41 2.64 10.70 -1.02
N LEU A 42 1.93 11.51 -0.25
CA LEU A 42 2.39 12.85 0.15
C LEU A 42 3.53 12.78 1.18
N GLU A 43 3.39 11.95 2.20
CA GLU A 43 4.38 11.76 3.26
C GLU A 43 5.73 11.31 2.72
N PHE A 44 5.74 10.40 1.75
CA PHE A 44 6.96 9.89 1.13
C PHE A 44 7.51 10.75 -0.01
N GLY A 45 6.89 11.88 -0.33
CA GLY A 45 7.39 12.84 -1.30
C GLY A 45 7.13 12.49 -2.77
N PHE A 46 6.17 11.62 -3.08
CA PHE A 46 5.82 11.23 -4.47
C PHE A 46 4.95 12.26 -5.19
N GLN A 47 4.92 13.50 -4.74
CA GLN A 47 4.07 14.55 -5.31
C GLN A 47 4.43 14.87 -6.77
N GLU A 48 5.73 14.96 -7.07
CA GLU A 48 6.22 15.27 -8.41
C GLU A 48 5.91 14.15 -9.39
N GLU A 49 6.16 12.89 -9.01
CA GLU A 49 5.86 11.73 -9.83
C GLU A 49 4.35 11.61 -10.11
N MET A 50 3.52 11.87 -9.10
CA MET A 50 2.06 11.86 -9.29
C MET A 50 1.60 13.00 -10.21
N ALA A 51 2.18 14.19 -10.07
CA ALA A 51 1.89 15.32 -10.96
C ALA A 51 2.26 15.01 -12.40
N GLN A 52 3.42 14.38 -12.63
CA GLN A 52 3.87 13.94 -13.95
C GLN A 52 2.93 12.89 -14.56
N VAL A 53 2.48 11.89 -13.77
CA VAL A 53 1.49 10.90 -14.22
C VAL A 53 0.21 11.60 -14.66
N ILE A 54 -0.33 12.48 -13.82
CA ILE A 54 -1.59 13.20 -14.11
C ILE A 54 -1.45 14.05 -15.38
N GLY A 55 -0.32 14.75 -15.53
CA GLY A 55 -0.03 15.58 -16.69
C GLY A 55 0.05 14.82 -18.01
N GLN A 56 0.38 13.53 -17.97
CA GLN A 56 0.47 12.66 -19.15
C GLN A 56 -0.87 11.97 -19.52
N LEU A 57 -1.96 12.22 -18.80
CA LEU A 57 -3.28 11.63 -19.01
C LEU A 57 -4.27 12.66 -19.62
N PRO A 58 -4.25 12.89 -20.93
CA PRO A 58 -4.95 14.04 -21.55
C PRO A 58 -6.48 13.94 -21.49
N ARG A 59 -7.04 12.74 -21.33
CA ARG A 59 -8.49 12.50 -21.27
C ARG A 59 -8.99 12.11 -19.89
N LEU A 60 -8.23 12.41 -18.85
CA LEU A 60 -8.60 12.09 -17.48
C LEU A 60 -9.85 12.89 -17.04
N LYS A 61 -10.94 12.19 -16.76
CA LYS A 61 -12.23 12.76 -16.37
C LYS A 61 -12.54 12.59 -14.89
N ARG A 62 -12.14 11.47 -14.31
CA ARG A 62 -12.44 11.10 -12.93
C ARG A 62 -11.15 10.90 -12.15
N ARG A 63 -11.10 11.44 -10.95
CA ARG A 63 -10.00 11.26 -10.01
C ARG A 63 -10.60 10.85 -8.68
N LEU A 64 -10.11 9.75 -8.12
CA LEU A 64 -10.48 9.25 -6.81
C LEU A 64 -9.21 9.23 -5.96
N LEU A 65 -9.27 9.89 -4.82
CA LEU A 65 -8.22 9.84 -3.80
C LEU A 65 -8.77 9.02 -2.64
N ARG A 66 -8.04 8.01 -2.22
CA ARG A 66 -8.34 7.20 -1.06
C ARG A 66 -7.23 7.37 -0.03
N SER A 67 -7.62 7.67 1.20
CA SER A 67 -6.71 7.89 2.32
C SER A 67 -7.26 7.21 3.57
N ALA A 68 -6.39 6.72 4.43
CA ALA A 68 -6.75 6.22 5.76
C ALA A 68 -6.85 7.37 6.78
N THR A 69 -6.27 8.52 6.48
CA THR A 69 -6.31 9.71 7.33
C THR A 69 -6.99 10.85 6.61
N ASP A 70 -7.59 11.76 7.37
CA ASP A 70 -8.12 13.00 6.79
C ASP A 70 -6.95 13.92 6.41
N THR A 71 -6.81 14.19 5.12
CA THR A 71 -5.84 15.17 4.61
C THR A 71 -6.51 16.54 4.57
N GLU A 72 -6.00 17.47 5.36
CA GLU A 72 -6.55 18.83 5.47
C GLU A 72 -6.53 19.57 4.13
N GLU A 73 -5.52 19.33 3.27
CA GLU A 73 -5.41 19.99 1.97
C GLU A 73 -5.13 18.99 0.85
N ILE A 74 -5.93 19.08 -0.20
CA ILE A 74 -5.69 18.36 -1.45
C ILE A 74 -4.80 19.22 -2.35
N PRO A 75 -3.56 18.79 -2.67
CA PRO A 75 -2.64 19.57 -3.47
C PRO A 75 -3.19 19.89 -4.87
N ARG A 76 -2.87 21.09 -5.37
CA ARG A 76 -3.38 21.60 -6.65
C ARG A 76 -3.02 20.72 -7.85
N PHE A 77 -1.91 20.00 -7.81
CA PHE A 77 -1.50 19.12 -8.91
C PHE A 77 -2.51 18.00 -9.22
N THR A 78 -3.34 17.63 -8.25
CA THR A 78 -4.40 16.63 -8.45
C THR A 78 -5.45 17.08 -9.46
N GLY A 79 -5.56 18.38 -9.71
CA GLY A 79 -6.56 18.99 -10.59
C GLY A 79 -7.99 18.85 -10.07
N LEU A 80 -8.17 18.61 -8.77
CA LEU A 80 -9.48 18.54 -8.12
C LEU A 80 -9.89 19.93 -7.63
N ASN A 81 -10.89 20.52 -8.31
CA ASN A 81 -11.42 21.85 -7.95
C ASN A 81 -12.71 21.78 -7.12
N ARG A 82 -13.49 20.70 -7.31
CA ARG A 82 -14.72 20.42 -6.55
C ARG A 82 -14.70 18.94 -6.20
N THR A 83 -14.61 18.63 -4.93
CA THR A 83 -14.57 17.26 -4.43
C THR A 83 -15.84 16.91 -3.70
N GLN A 84 -16.33 15.70 -3.93
CA GLN A 84 -17.26 15.05 -3.03
C GLN A 84 -16.42 14.22 -2.06
N LYS A 85 -16.45 14.58 -0.78
CA LYS A 85 -15.82 13.78 0.28
C LYS A 85 -16.80 12.71 0.75
N LEU A 86 -16.35 11.47 0.73
CA LEU A 86 -17.04 10.34 1.37
C LEU A 86 -16.20 9.97 2.59
N ASP A 87 -16.77 10.20 3.76
CA ASP A 87 -16.09 9.95 5.04
C ASP A 87 -16.60 8.66 5.67
N PHE A 88 -15.70 7.70 5.84
CA PHE A 88 -15.95 6.42 6.49
C PHE A 88 -15.14 6.25 7.78
N LEU A 89 -14.45 7.31 8.23
CA LEU A 89 -13.57 7.26 9.41
C LEU A 89 -14.36 7.19 10.72
N ASN A 90 -15.59 7.68 10.73
CA ASN A 90 -16.44 7.71 11.93
C ASN A 90 -16.90 6.31 12.42
N GLY A 91 -16.55 5.24 11.70
CA GLY A 91 -16.83 3.85 12.09
C GLY A 91 -15.65 3.13 12.75
N GLU A 92 -14.52 3.81 12.98
CA GLU A 92 -13.28 3.17 13.48
C GLU A 92 -13.44 2.55 14.87
N GLU A 93 -14.25 3.12 15.76
CA GLU A 93 -14.48 2.56 17.11
C GLU A 93 -15.07 1.14 17.06
N GLU A 94 -15.96 0.85 16.12
CA GLU A 94 -16.51 -0.50 15.94
C GLU A 94 -15.50 -1.52 15.38
N VAL A 95 -14.61 -1.08 14.49
CA VAL A 95 -13.58 -1.95 13.89
C VAL A 95 -12.50 -2.26 14.92
N PHE A 96 -12.04 -1.27 15.67
CA PHE A 96 -11.03 -1.47 16.73
C PHE A 96 -11.55 -2.35 17.88
N SER A 97 -12.85 -2.35 18.18
CA SER A 97 -13.43 -3.20 19.21
C SER A 97 -13.32 -4.70 18.90
N ARG A 98 -13.10 -5.08 17.66
CA ARG A 98 -12.92 -6.47 17.19
C ARG A 98 -11.47 -6.93 17.16
N ILE A 99 -10.51 -6.02 17.34
CA ILE A 99 -9.08 -6.32 17.32
C ILE A 99 -8.57 -6.43 18.74
N HIS A 100 -8.08 -7.62 19.11
CA HIS A 100 -7.42 -7.83 20.40
C HIS A 100 -5.93 -7.62 20.23
N ILE A 101 -5.36 -6.64 20.92
CA ILE A 101 -3.94 -6.29 20.86
C ILE A 101 -3.23 -6.90 22.06
N TYR A 102 -2.19 -7.68 21.79
CA TYR A 102 -1.33 -8.30 22.79
C TYR A 102 0.11 -7.85 22.62
N LYS A 103 0.80 -7.65 23.74
CA LYS A 103 2.23 -7.37 23.77
C LYS A 103 2.97 -8.59 24.30
N VAL A 104 3.91 -9.13 23.50
CA VAL A 104 4.77 -10.22 23.90
C VAL A 104 6.17 -9.68 24.18
N MET A 105 6.66 -9.88 25.39
CA MET A 105 7.99 -9.46 25.80
C MET A 105 9.01 -10.53 25.46
N SER A 106 10.08 -10.14 24.74
CA SER A 106 11.21 -11.01 24.49
C SER A 106 12.27 -10.83 25.60
N PRO A 107 12.79 -11.89 26.20
CA PRO A 107 13.81 -11.78 27.23
C PRO A 107 15.17 -11.35 26.68
N VAL A 108 15.37 -11.48 25.37
CA VAL A 108 16.59 -11.10 24.66
C VAL A 108 16.31 -10.16 23.52
N LYS A 109 17.33 -9.44 23.06
CA LYS A 109 17.23 -8.47 21.96
C LYS A 109 16.84 -9.14 20.63
N ASP A 110 17.32 -10.35 20.38
CA ASP A 110 16.92 -11.15 19.23
C ASP A 110 15.56 -11.84 19.50
N LYS A 111 14.57 -11.52 18.68
CA LYS A 111 13.19 -11.95 18.88
C LYS A 111 12.80 -13.24 18.15
N LEU A 112 13.74 -13.87 17.42
CA LEU A 112 13.45 -15.05 16.60
C LEU A 112 12.89 -16.21 17.41
N GLU A 113 13.56 -16.56 18.51
CA GLU A 113 13.13 -17.62 19.39
C GLU A 113 11.77 -17.32 20.02
N THR A 114 11.54 -16.07 20.45
CA THR A 114 10.26 -15.63 21.02
C THR A 114 9.14 -15.73 19.99
N LEU A 115 9.40 -15.32 18.74
CA LEU A 115 8.47 -15.46 17.64
C LEU A 115 8.13 -16.93 17.38
N TYR A 116 9.14 -17.79 17.31
CA TYR A 116 8.93 -19.22 17.08
C TYR A 116 8.03 -19.85 18.16
N ARG A 117 8.31 -19.58 19.44
CA ARG A 117 7.49 -20.06 20.55
C ARG A 117 6.06 -19.53 20.50
N LEU A 118 5.90 -18.26 20.14
CA LEU A 118 4.57 -17.66 19.94
C LEU A 118 3.79 -18.39 18.84
N LEU A 119 4.42 -18.62 17.70
CA LEU A 119 3.82 -19.33 16.57
C LEU A 119 3.43 -20.78 16.95
N CYS A 120 4.31 -21.48 17.68
CA CYS A 120 3.99 -22.82 18.21
C CYS A 120 2.79 -22.78 19.16
N THR A 121 2.64 -21.73 19.98
CA THR A 121 1.50 -21.55 20.88
C THR A 121 0.21 -21.24 20.12
N LEU A 122 0.28 -20.47 19.04
CA LEU A 122 -0.87 -20.16 18.18
C LEU A 122 -1.35 -21.39 17.38
N GLY A 123 -0.46 -22.35 17.16
CA GLY A 123 -0.76 -23.60 16.45
C GLY A 123 -1.08 -23.37 14.97
N SER A 124 -2.11 -24.03 14.45
CA SER A 124 -2.49 -23.98 13.03
C SER A 124 -3.29 -22.73 12.61
N LYS A 125 -3.29 -21.68 13.41
CA LYS A 125 -3.98 -20.43 13.06
C LYS A 125 -3.26 -19.72 11.91
N ALA A 126 -4.02 -19.26 10.91
CA ALA A 126 -3.48 -18.40 9.85
C ALA A 126 -2.85 -17.15 10.48
N THR A 127 -1.54 -16.96 10.24
CA THR A 127 -0.75 -15.93 10.89
C THR A 127 0.06 -15.14 9.87
N LEU A 128 0.03 -13.82 9.95
CA LEU A 128 0.88 -12.93 9.18
C LEU A 128 1.93 -12.31 10.10
N VAL A 129 3.20 -12.39 9.70
CA VAL A 129 4.32 -11.80 10.43
C VAL A 129 4.88 -10.64 9.64
N PHE A 130 4.73 -9.42 10.16
CA PHE A 130 5.28 -8.21 9.57
C PHE A 130 6.64 -7.88 10.14
N CYS A 131 7.58 -7.51 9.28
CA CYS A 131 8.92 -7.04 9.64
C CYS A 131 9.19 -5.69 8.99
N ASN A 132 10.03 -4.86 9.61
CA ASN A 132 10.37 -3.54 9.11
C ASN A 132 11.24 -3.55 7.84
N HIS A 133 12.02 -4.62 7.63
CA HIS A 133 12.96 -4.73 6.52
C HIS A 133 12.87 -6.09 5.82
N ARG A 134 13.09 -6.10 4.51
CA ARG A 134 13.09 -7.31 3.69
C ARG A 134 14.07 -8.38 4.21
N GLU A 135 15.27 -7.96 4.59
CA GLU A 135 16.28 -8.86 5.17
C GLU A 135 15.79 -9.56 6.44
N SER A 136 14.99 -8.86 7.25
CA SER A 136 14.38 -9.44 8.45
C SER A 136 13.36 -10.52 8.09
N VAL A 137 12.57 -10.31 7.02
CA VAL A 137 11.62 -11.32 6.52
C VAL A 137 12.37 -12.57 6.08
N GLU A 138 13.44 -12.41 5.29
CA GLU A 138 14.27 -13.52 4.82
C GLU A 138 14.91 -14.28 5.98
N ARG A 139 15.41 -13.56 6.99
CA ARG A 139 16.00 -14.13 8.21
C ARG A 139 14.98 -14.93 9.00
N VAL A 140 13.78 -14.38 9.21
CA VAL A 140 12.68 -15.07 9.91
C VAL A 140 12.28 -16.33 9.14
N GLY A 141 12.09 -16.25 7.83
CA GLY A 141 11.74 -17.41 7.00
C GLY A 141 12.77 -18.53 7.10
N LYS A 142 14.06 -18.21 6.93
CA LYS A 142 15.16 -19.20 7.07
C LYS A 142 15.18 -19.84 8.46
N TYR A 143 14.97 -19.04 9.50
CA TYR A 143 14.95 -19.56 10.88
C TYR A 143 13.79 -20.53 11.09
N LEU A 144 12.56 -20.16 10.69
CA LEU A 144 11.37 -20.99 10.84
C LEU A 144 11.52 -22.32 10.06
N LEU A 145 12.06 -22.26 8.84
CA LEU A 145 12.35 -23.46 8.05
C LEU A 145 13.37 -24.37 8.75
N SER A 146 14.43 -23.80 9.36
CA SER A 146 15.42 -24.58 10.13
C SER A 146 14.80 -25.28 11.35
N GLN A 147 13.76 -24.71 11.93
CA GLN A 147 12.96 -25.29 13.02
C GLN A 147 11.88 -26.25 12.54
N LYS A 148 11.82 -26.53 11.21
CA LYS A 148 10.77 -27.36 10.58
C LYS A 148 9.35 -26.82 10.82
N TYR A 149 9.21 -25.51 11.06
CA TYR A 149 7.91 -24.86 11.15
C TYR A 149 7.33 -24.69 9.73
N PRO A 150 6.09 -25.15 9.46
CA PRO A 150 5.47 -24.98 8.14
C PRO A 150 5.19 -23.50 7.87
N CYS A 151 5.76 -22.98 6.78
CA CYS A 151 5.58 -21.58 6.33
C CYS A 151 4.92 -21.59 4.95
#